data_35cbd14af78716cfa2c9c97764121ef0
#
_entry.id   35cbd14af78716cfa2c9c97764121ef0
#
_cell.length_a   1.000
_cell.length_b   1.000
_cell.length_c   1.000
_cell.angle_alpha   90.00
_cell.angle_beta   90.00
_cell.angle_gamma   90.00
#
_symmetry.space_group_name_H-M   'P 1'
#
loop_
_entity.id
_entity.type
_entity.pdbx_description
1 polymer ?
#
loop_
_entity_poly.entity_id
_entity_poly.type
_entity_poly.pdbx_seq_one_letter_code
_entity_poly.pdbx_strand_id
1 'polypeptide(L)'
;LYAYYIIKNYRESYNIFACNGILFNHESPLRGETFVTRKITIALAKIYYGLENEVFLGNLDAKRDWGHARDYVNGMWKILQHNKPDDFVLATGKSISVREFILLALKKLGIEIEFQGKGVNEKGVVVENKKSAKVKIGQEIIKIDSRYYRPSEVENLLGDSSYARNELGWEPNYSIDQIVDEMLENDLNLHKPIS
;
A
#
# COMPACT_ATOMS: atom_id res chain seq x y z
N LEU A 1 -14.07 -8.34 14.45
CA LEU A 1 -14.27 -8.46 15.89
C LEU A 1 -14.77 -9.86 16.29
N TYR A 2 -15.84 -10.38 15.63
CA TYR A 2 -16.35 -11.74 15.90
C TYR A 2 -15.27 -12.82 15.73
N ALA A 3 -14.54 -12.81 14.62
CA ALA A 3 -13.47 -13.77 14.37
C ALA A 3 -12.37 -13.76 15.44
N TYR A 4 -11.99 -12.59 15.92
CA TYR A 4 -11.03 -12.43 17.01
C TYR A 4 -11.50 -13.15 18.29
N TYR A 5 -12.74 -12.85 18.72
CA TYR A 5 -13.25 -13.44 19.96
C TYR A 5 -13.54 -14.93 19.87
N ILE A 6 -13.97 -15.43 18.71
CA ILE A 6 -14.20 -16.88 18.55
C ILE A 6 -12.87 -17.66 18.62
N ILE A 7 -11.80 -17.15 18.00
CA ILE A 7 -10.48 -17.76 18.08
C ILE A 7 -9.99 -17.77 19.52
N LYS A 8 -10.10 -16.65 20.23
CA LYS A 8 -9.72 -16.57 21.65
C LYS A 8 -10.53 -17.54 22.51
N ASN A 9 -11.83 -17.61 22.32
CA ASN A 9 -12.69 -18.55 23.04
C ASN A 9 -12.30 -20.00 22.82
N TYR A 10 -12.06 -20.40 21.57
CA TYR A 10 -11.65 -21.78 21.26
C TYR A 10 -10.27 -22.10 21.82
N ARG A 11 -9.34 -21.17 21.77
CA ARG A 11 -8.02 -21.32 22.40
C ARG A 11 -8.12 -21.61 23.89
N GLU A 12 -8.93 -20.81 24.61
CA GLU A 12 -9.09 -20.91 26.06
C GLU A 12 -9.94 -22.13 26.49
N SER A 13 -11.01 -22.44 25.74
CA SER A 13 -11.97 -23.49 26.13
C SER A 13 -11.50 -24.90 25.73
N TYR A 14 -10.76 -25.03 24.63
CA TYR A 14 -10.40 -26.33 24.06
C TYR A 14 -8.89 -26.56 23.99
N ASN A 15 -8.08 -25.66 24.54
CA ASN A 15 -6.62 -25.74 24.52
C ASN A 15 -6.06 -25.95 23.11
N ILE A 16 -6.66 -25.31 22.11
CA ILE A 16 -6.21 -25.37 20.72
C ILE A 16 -5.12 -24.34 20.51
N PHE A 17 -4.06 -24.70 19.77
CA PHE A 17 -3.07 -23.73 19.34
C PHE A 17 -3.66 -22.85 18.24
N ALA A 18 -4.32 -21.78 18.65
CA ALA A 18 -5.01 -20.84 17.78
C ALA A 18 -4.56 -19.40 18.10
N CYS A 19 -4.09 -18.69 17.09
CA CYS A 19 -3.53 -17.34 17.21
C CYS A 19 -4.33 -16.36 16.34
N ASN A 20 -4.43 -15.11 16.79
CA ASN A 20 -4.89 -14.03 15.92
C ASN A 20 -3.67 -13.28 15.35
N GLY A 21 -3.57 -13.22 14.03
CA GLY A 21 -2.69 -12.29 13.35
C GLY A 21 -3.46 -11.04 12.95
N ILE A 22 -3.17 -9.90 13.58
CA ILE A 22 -3.75 -8.60 13.24
C ILE A 22 -2.81 -7.91 12.26
N LEU A 23 -3.10 -8.09 10.96
CA LEU A 23 -2.21 -7.67 9.89
C LEU A 23 -2.60 -6.30 9.36
N PHE A 24 -1.65 -5.37 9.40
CA PHE A 24 -1.79 -4.09 8.73
C PHE A 24 -1.68 -4.24 7.21
N ASN A 25 -1.81 -3.16 6.46
CA ASN A 25 -1.82 -3.24 5.01
C ASN A 25 -0.50 -3.81 4.48
N HIS A 26 -0.59 -4.87 3.68
CA HIS A 26 0.57 -5.55 3.12
C HIS A 26 0.47 -5.61 1.61
N GLU A 27 1.52 -5.19 0.95
CA GLU A 27 1.57 -4.87 -0.46
C GLU A 27 2.59 -5.72 -1.20
N SER A 28 2.33 -5.98 -2.45
CA SER A 28 3.25 -6.64 -3.39
C SER A 28 2.68 -6.53 -4.82
N PRO A 29 3.42 -6.99 -5.85
CA PRO A 29 2.87 -7.13 -7.20
C PRO A 29 1.61 -8.01 -7.30
N LEU A 30 1.36 -8.84 -6.29
CA LEU A 30 0.17 -9.72 -6.22
C LEU A 30 -1.02 -9.08 -5.50
N ARG A 31 -0.89 -7.81 -5.06
CA ARG A 31 -2.01 -7.10 -4.43
C ARG A 31 -3.17 -6.96 -5.40
N GLY A 32 -4.40 -7.13 -4.91
CA GLY A 32 -5.60 -6.94 -5.74
C GLY A 32 -5.67 -5.53 -6.34
N GLU A 33 -6.03 -5.43 -7.62
CA GLU A 33 -5.97 -4.21 -8.43
C GLU A 33 -6.89 -3.08 -7.92
N THR A 34 -7.92 -3.41 -7.14
CA THR A 34 -8.85 -2.43 -6.56
C THR A 34 -8.28 -1.71 -5.34
N PHE A 35 -7.20 -2.20 -4.75
CA PHE A 35 -6.53 -1.54 -3.63
C PHE A 35 -5.70 -0.35 -4.10
N VAL A 36 -5.68 0.71 -3.30
CA VAL A 36 -5.15 2.03 -3.69
C VAL A 36 -3.71 1.98 -4.19
N THR A 37 -2.82 1.26 -3.51
CA THR A 37 -1.41 1.11 -3.91
C THR A 37 -1.28 0.45 -5.28
N ARG A 38 -1.96 -0.67 -5.48
CA ARG A 38 -1.93 -1.41 -6.74
C ARG A 38 -2.60 -0.62 -7.87
N LYS A 39 -3.72 0.04 -7.59
CA LYS A 39 -4.38 0.94 -8.53
C LYS A 39 -3.44 2.04 -9.01
N ILE A 40 -2.66 2.63 -8.10
CA ILE A 40 -1.70 3.68 -8.44
C ILE A 40 -0.59 3.14 -9.33
N THR A 41 0.06 2.04 -8.96
CA THR A 41 1.20 1.51 -9.73
C THR A 41 0.80 1.06 -11.14
N ILE A 42 -0.35 0.39 -11.29
CA ILE A 42 -0.90 0.02 -12.60
C ILE A 42 -1.21 1.26 -13.44
N ALA A 43 -1.93 2.23 -12.88
CA ALA A 43 -2.31 3.43 -13.62
C ALA A 43 -1.08 4.25 -14.05
N LEU A 44 -0.10 4.42 -13.16
CA LEU A 44 1.13 5.14 -13.49
C LEU A 44 1.97 4.43 -14.55
N ALA A 45 2.03 3.09 -14.53
CA ALA A 45 2.68 2.31 -15.59
C ALA A 45 1.98 2.50 -16.94
N LYS A 46 0.65 2.47 -16.97
CA LYS A 46 -0.12 2.72 -18.18
C LYS A 46 0.00 4.15 -18.70
N ILE A 47 -0.03 5.14 -17.80
CA ILE A 47 0.20 6.56 -18.15
C ILE A 47 1.60 6.73 -18.73
N TYR A 48 2.60 6.09 -18.13
CA TYR A 48 4.00 6.14 -18.60
C TYR A 48 4.13 5.68 -20.06
N TYR A 49 3.37 4.67 -20.48
CA TYR A 49 3.33 4.17 -21.85
C TYR A 49 2.29 4.85 -22.75
N GLY A 50 1.51 5.78 -22.22
CA GLY A 50 0.46 6.49 -22.96
C GLY A 50 -0.78 5.63 -23.26
N LEU A 51 -1.02 4.58 -22.47
CA LEU A 51 -2.20 3.72 -22.54
C LEU A 51 -3.39 4.31 -21.78
N GLU A 52 -3.12 5.11 -20.76
CA GLU A 52 -4.10 5.91 -20.02
C GLU A 52 -3.59 7.35 -19.87
N ASN A 53 -4.48 8.28 -19.64
CA ASN A 53 -4.12 9.71 -19.51
C ASN A 53 -4.07 10.15 -18.05
N GLU A 54 -4.86 9.55 -17.18
CA GLU A 54 -5.09 10.01 -15.81
C GLU A 54 -5.57 8.86 -14.91
N VAL A 55 -5.44 9.03 -13.60
CA VAL A 55 -6.01 8.15 -12.59
C VAL A 55 -6.90 8.92 -11.63
N PHE A 56 -8.05 8.33 -11.29
CA PHE A 56 -8.99 8.87 -10.32
C PHE A 56 -8.80 8.21 -8.96
N LEU A 57 -8.59 9.02 -7.93
CA LEU A 57 -8.35 8.59 -6.55
C LEU A 57 -9.33 9.29 -5.59
N GLY A 58 -9.36 8.85 -4.34
CA GLY A 58 -10.10 9.50 -3.27
C GLY A 58 -9.22 10.43 -2.45
N ASN A 59 -9.29 10.30 -1.11
CA ASN A 59 -8.52 11.12 -0.17
C ASN A 59 -7.01 10.82 -0.29
N LEU A 60 -6.24 11.80 -0.74
CA LEU A 60 -4.78 11.69 -0.88
C LEU A 60 -4.04 11.82 0.44
N ASP A 61 -4.65 12.40 1.47
CA ASP A 61 -4.00 12.69 2.74
C ASP A 61 -4.20 11.56 3.78
N ALA A 62 -5.04 10.57 3.46
CA ALA A 62 -5.20 9.39 4.28
C ALA A 62 -3.87 8.62 4.42
N LYS A 63 -3.45 8.39 5.68
CA LYS A 63 -2.18 7.72 6.01
C LYS A 63 -2.41 6.25 6.35
N ARG A 64 -1.52 5.40 5.85
CA ARG A 64 -1.56 3.96 6.09
C ARG A 64 -0.17 3.43 6.39
N ASP A 65 -0.13 2.43 7.25
CA ASP A 65 1.04 1.60 7.48
C ASP A 65 1.05 0.50 6.40
N TRP A 66 1.94 0.64 5.43
CA TRP A 66 2.11 -0.32 4.34
C TRP A 66 3.42 -1.08 4.49
N GLY A 67 3.32 -2.40 4.61
CA GLY A 67 4.47 -3.30 4.63
C GLY A 67 4.48 -4.23 3.42
N HIS A 68 5.54 -5.00 3.27
CA HIS A 68 5.67 -5.98 2.19
C HIS A 68 5.02 -7.31 2.55
N ALA A 69 4.25 -7.91 1.64
CA ALA A 69 3.52 -9.16 1.88
C ALA A 69 4.43 -10.32 2.35
N ARG A 70 5.68 -10.38 1.87
CA ARG A 70 6.64 -11.41 2.31
C ARG A 70 6.98 -11.32 3.80
N ASP A 71 7.10 -10.10 4.34
CA ASP A 71 7.34 -9.89 5.77
C ASP A 71 6.17 -10.42 6.60
N TYR A 72 4.94 -10.16 6.13
CA TYR A 72 3.73 -10.61 6.82
C TYR A 72 3.57 -12.13 6.78
N VAL A 73 3.86 -12.77 5.64
CA VAL A 73 3.88 -14.24 5.53
C VAL A 73 4.91 -14.85 6.47
N ASN A 74 6.11 -14.25 6.54
CA ASN A 74 7.12 -14.67 7.51
C ASN A 74 6.63 -14.51 8.96
N GLY A 75 5.93 -13.39 9.25
CA GLY A 75 5.32 -13.17 10.55
C GLY A 75 4.26 -14.22 10.89
N MET A 76 3.37 -14.56 9.95
CA MET A 76 2.38 -15.63 10.13
C MET A 76 3.05 -16.96 10.46
N TRP A 77 4.14 -17.30 9.75
CA TRP A 77 4.90 -18.51 10.02
C TRP A 77 5.51 -18.49 11.42
N LYS A 78 6.14 -17.39 11.83
CA LYS A 78 6.74 -17.23 13.17
C LYS A 78 5.69 -17.34 14.29
N ILE A 79 4.49 -16.79 14.10
CA ILE A 79 3.38 -16.93 15.04
C ILE A 79 3.06 -18.40 15.30
N LEU A 80 3.04 -19.23 14.26
CA LEU A 80 2.76 -20.66 14.37
C LEU A 80 3.94 -21.49 14.93
N GLN A 81 5.15 -20.93 14.94
CA GLN A 81 6.33 -21.56 15.55
C GLN A 81 6.54 -21.13 17.01
N HIS A 82 5.74 -20.22 17.53
CA HIS A 82 5.84 -19.76 18.90
C HIS A 82 5.48 -20.88 19.89
N ASN A 83 6.04 -20.82 21.10
CA ASN A 83 5.86 -21.88 22.11
C ASN A 83 4.46 -21.87 22.78
N LYS A 84 3.70 -20.80 22.63
CA LYS A 84 2.32 -20.63 23.15
C LYS A 84 1.46 -19.87 22.14
N PRO A 85 0.17 -20.19 22.05
CA PRO A 85 -0.73 -19.42 21.18
C PRO A 85 -1.01 -18.05 21.80
N ASP A 86 -0.94 -16.99 20.96
CA ASP A 86 -1.21 -15.62 21.38
C ASP A 86 -1.69 -14.77 20.19
N ASP A 87 -1.96 -13.48 20.44
CA ASP A 87 -2.45 -12.55 19.44
C ASP A 87 -1.34 -11.53 19.10
N PHE A 88 -1.04 -11.39 17.81
CA PHE A 88 0.08 -10.58 17.34
C PHE A 88 -0.35 -9.54 16.31
N VAL A 89 0.09 -8.30 16.51
CA VAL A 89 0.01 -7.24 15.50
C VAL A 89 1.26 -7.31 14.63
N LEU A 90 1.06 -7.39 13.30
CA LEU A 90 2.14 -7.23 12.32
C LEU A 90 1.93 -5.92 11.58
N ALA A 91 2.89 -5.01 11.73
CA ALA A 91 2.87 -3.66 11.16
C ALA A 91 4.29 -3.14 11.04
N THR A 92 4.51 -2.18 10.14
CA THR A 92 5.86 -1.60 9.97
C THR A 92 6.19 -0.57 11.07
N GLY A 93 5.17 0.02 11.70
CA GLY A 93 5.33 1.12 12.63
C GLY A 93 5.61 2.46 11.95
N LYS A 94 5.40 2.55 10.63
CA LYS A 94 5.54 3.78 9.84
C LYS A 94 4.33 3.94 8.94
N SER A 95 3.76 5.14 8.91
CA SER A 95 2.67 5.45 8.00
C SER A 95 3.05 6.58 7.04
N ILE A 96 2.62 6.47 5.81
CA ILE A 96 2.70 7.53 4.81
C ILE A 96 1.34 7.78 4.19
N SER A 97 1.15 8.95 3.60
CA SER A 97 -0.08 9.29 2.89
C SER A 97 -0.12 8.66 1.49
N VAL A 98 -1.32 8.57 0.94
CA VAL A 98 -1.51 8.20 -0.47
C VAL A 98 -0.75 9.16 -1.39
N ARG A 99 -0.73 10.45 -1.05
CA ARG A 99 0.04 11.49 -1.74
C ARG A 99 1.54 11.15 -1.79
N GLU A 100 2.13 10.83 -0.63
CA GLU A 100 3.56 10.47 -0.54
C GLU A 100 3.86 9.21 -1.35
N PHE A 101 2.97 8.21 -1.34
CA PHE A 101 3.12 7.01 -2.17
C PHE A 101 3.13 7.33 -3.67
N ILE A 102 2.23 8.22 -4.13
CA ILE A 102 2.20 8.68 -5.52
C ILE A 102 3.52 9.37 -5.91
N LEU A 103 4.00 10.29 -5.05
CA LEU A 103 5.24 11.02 -5.32
C LEU A 103 6.45 10.09 -5.37
N LEU A 104 6.53 9.08 -4.49
CA LEU A 104 7.57 8.06 -4.55
C LEU A 104 7.54 7.29 -5.89
N ALA A 105 6.35 6.84 -6.31
CA ALA A 105 6.19 6.12 -7.57
C ALA A 105 6.54 6.97 -8.79
N LEU A 106 6.09 8.22 -8.84
CA LEU A 106 6.41 9.15 -9.93
C LEU A 106 7.89 9.49 -10.01
N LYS A 107 8.54 9.67 -8.86
CA LYS A 107 10.00 9.89 -8.80
C LYS A 107 10.78 8.75 -9.47
N LYS A 108 10.36 7.50 -9.28
CA LYS A 108 10.97 6.33 -9.95
C LYS A 108 10.79 6.38 -11.47
N LEU A 109 9.64 6.87 -11.93
CA LEU A 109 9.37 7.10 -13.36
C LEU A 109 10.09 8.32 -13.95
N GLY A 110 10.76 9.14 -13.11
CA GLY A 110 11.38 10.39 -13.53
C GLY A 110 10.35 11.46 -13.93
N ILE A 111 9.19 11.43 -13.30
CA ILE A 111 8.10 12.39 -13.49
C ILE A 111 7.91 13.16 -12.19
N GLU A 112 7.81 14.49 -12.28
CA GLU A 112 7.47 15.35 -11.15
C GLU A 112 6.12 16.01 -11.41
N ILE A 113 5.32 16.13 -10.36
CA ILE A 113 4.00 16.77 -10.40
C ILE A 113 3.89 17.84 -9.32
N GLU A 114 3.03 18.82 -9.58
CA GLU A 114 2.50 19.73 -8.57
C GLU A 114 1.02 19.46 -8.36
N PHE A 115 0.59 19.46 -7.08
CA PHE A 115 -0.81 19.38 -6.74
C PHE A 115 -1.44 20.77 -6.77
N GLN A 116 -2.50 20.94 -7.53
CA GLN A 116 -3.23 22.18 -7.70
C GLN A 116 -4.70 21.98 -7.29
N GLY A 117 -5.31 23.02 -6.68
CA GLY A 117 -6.67 22.92 -6.16
C GLY A 117 -6.74 22.33 -4.76
N LYS A 118 -7.96 22.02 -4.29
CA LYS A 118 -8.23 21.43 -2.97
C LYS A 118 -9.45 20.50 -3.02
N GLY A 119 -9.45 19.47 -2.17
CA GLY A 119 -10.56 18.53 -2.03
C GLY A 119 -10.87 17.82 -3.36
N VAL A 120 -12.13 17.81 -3.76
CA VAL A 120 -12.56 17.14 -5.01
C VAL A 120 -12.05 17.81 -6.30
N ASN A 121 -11.59 19.05 -6.22
CA ASN A 121 -11.01 19.80 -7.35
C ASN A 121 -9.48 19.72 -7.38
N GLU A 122 -8.89 18.92 -6.50
CA GLU A 122 -7.44 18.72 -6.47
C GLU A 122 -7.00 17.85 -7.63
N LYS A 123 -5.89 18.23 -8.25
CA LYS A 123 -5.29 17.51 -9.39
C LYS A 123 -3.78 17.55 -9.31
N GLY A 124 -3.14 16.49 -9.79
CA GLY A 124 -1.68 16.42 -9.96
C GLY A 124 -1.30 16.70 -11.40
N VAL A 125 -0.57 17.78 -11.61
CA VAL A 125 -0.14 18.29 -12.93
C VAL A 125 1.34 18.05 -13.11
N VAL A 126 1.73 17.49 -14.25
CA VAL A 126 3.14 17.21 -14.59
C VAL A 126 3.90 18.52 -14.79
N VAL A 127 4.96 18.72 -14.02
CA VAL A 127 5.87 19.88 -14.14
C VAL A 127 7.23 19.52 -14.71
N GLU A 128 7.67 18.27 -14.53
CA GLU A 128 8.88 17.75 -15.12
C GLU A 128 8.72 16.28 -15.56
N ASN A 129 9.34 15.91 -16.68
CA ASN A 129 9.38 14.54 -17.17
C ASN A 129 10.70 14.26 -17.88
N LYS A 130 11.48 13.30 -17.34
CA LYS A 130 12.82 12.98 -17.82
C LYS A 130 12.89 11.69 -18.66
N LYS A 131 11.89 10.82 -18.57
CA LYS A 131 12.00 9.46 -19.10
C LYS A 131 10.89 9.03 -20.07
N SER A 132 9.66 9.48 -19.88
CA SER A 132 8.54 9.04 -20.74
C SER A 132 8.38 9.96 -21.95
N ALA A 133 8.42 9.39 -23.15
CA ALA A 133 8.10 10.13 -24.38
C ALA A 133 6.59 10.39 -24.55
N LYS A 134 5.74 9.78 -23.74
CA LYS A 134 4.27 9.84 -23.85
C LYS A 134 3.63 10.82 -22.89
N VAL A 135 4.25 11.08 -21.75
CA VAL A 135 3.73 12.03 -20.74
C VAL A 135 4.18 13.45 -21.08
N LYS A 136 3.27 14.41 -21.05
CA LYS A 136 3.54 15.81 -21.41
C LYS A 136 3.55 16.71 -20.17
N ILE A 137 4.41 17.72 -20.17
CA ILE A 137 4.36 18.80 -19.17
C ILE A 137 2.99 19.51 -19.29
N GLY A 138 2.37 19.82 -18.15
CA GLY A 138 1.03 20.37 -18.06
C GLY A 138 -0.10 19.33 -18.11
N GLN A 139 0.21 18.04 -18.31
CA GLN A 139 -0.79 16.97 -18.27
C GLN A 139 -1.29 16.75 -16.85
N GLU A 140 -2.61 16.67 -16.68
CA GLU A 140 -3.25 16.31 -15.41
C GLU A 140 -3.32 14.79 -15.33
N ILE A 141 -2.45 14.17 -14.50
CA ILE A 141 -2.37 12.71 -14.40
C ILE A 141 -3.02 12.14 -13.15
N ILE A 142 -3.22 12.97 -12.12
CA ILE A 142 -3.95 12.58 -10.89
C ILE A 142 -5.19 13.45 -10.80
N LYS A 143 -6.33 12.83 -10.56
CA LYS A 143 -7.62 13.52 -10.33
C LYS A 143 -8.35 12.90 -9.15
N ILE A 144 -9.15 13.71 -8.48
CA ILE A 144 -9.97 13.27 -7.36
C ILE A 144 -11.39 12.99 -7.84
N ASP A 145 -11.94 11.86 -7.38
CA ASP A 145 -13.33 11.50 -7.62
C ASP A 145 -14.03 11.25 -6.27
N SER A 146 -15.10 11.99 -6.03
CA SER A 146 -15.88 11.92 -4.79
C SER A 146 -16.45 10.49 -4.51
N ARG A 147 -16.63 9.68 -5.53
CA ARG A 147 -17.09 8.28 -5.40
C ARG A 147 -16.09 7.39 -4.64
N TYR A 148 -14.82 7.79 -4.59
CA TYR A 148 -13.78 7.10 -3.84
C TYR A 148 -13.57 7.65 -2.43
N TYR A 149 -14.28 8.71 -2.03
CA TYR A 149 -14.29 9.16 -0.64
C TYR A 149 -15.17 8.23 0.19
N ARG A 150 -14.62 7.78 1.31
CA ARG A 150 -15.38 6.96 2.26
C ARG A 150 -16.03 7.86 3.30
N PRO A 151 -17.32 7.66 3.64
CA PRO A 151 -18.01 8.49 4.64
C PRO A 151 -17.35 8.48 6.03
N SER A 152 -16.65 7.39 6.36
CA SER A 152 -15.94 7.20 7.62
C SER A 152 -14.48 6.80 7.31
N GLU A 153 -13.70 7.71 6.76
CA GLU A 153 -12.28 7.46 6.47
C GLU A 153 -11.48 7.49 7.78
N VAL A 154 -10.63 6.49 7.96
CA VAL A 154 -9.62 6.53 9.02
C VAL A 154 -8.46 7.38 8.49
N GLU A 155 -8.24 8.55 9.08
CA GLU A 155 -7.23 9.50 8.63
C GLU A 155 -5.82 8.95 8.74
N ASN A 156 -5.51 8.29 9.87
CA ASN A 156 -4.20 7.69 10.11
C ASN A 156 -4.34 6.28 10.70
N LEU A 157 -3.79 5.30 10.02
CA LEU A 157 -3.72 3.92 10.49
C LEU A 157 -2.24 3.55 10.66
N LEU A 158 -1.81 3.45 11.91
CA LEU A 158 -0.44 3.11 12.31
C LEU A 158 -0.47 1.95 13.28
N GLY A 159 0.30 0.90 13.03
CA GLY A 159 0.36 -0.28 13.87
C GLY A 159 1.53 -0.25 14.85
N ASP A 160 1.31 -0.83 16.02
CA ASP A 160 2.38 -1.14 16.98
C ASP A 160 2.64 -2.66 16.98
N SER A 161 3.77 -3.05 16.43
CA SER A 161 4.23 -4.44 16.37
C SER A 161 5.29 -4.77 17.43
N SER A 162 5.44 -3.94 18.46
CA SER A 162 6.46 -4.14 19.49
C SER A 162 6.39 -5.52 20.15
N TYR A 163 5.18 -6.01 20.40
CA TYR A 163 5.00 -7.35 20.96
C TYR A 163 5.50 -8.44 20.02
N ALA A 164 5.16 -8.38 18.74
CA ALA A 164 5.66 -9.35 17.75
C ALA A 164 7.18 -9.28 17.59
N ARG A 165 7.78 -8.09 17.68
CA ARG A 165 9.24 -7.94 17.66
C ARG A 165 9.90 -8.62 18.85
N ASN A 166 9.38 -8.40 20.05
CA ASN A 166 9.96 -8.90 21.29
C ASN A 166 9.79 -10.43 21.41
N GLU A 167 8.60 -10.95 21.14
CA GLU A 167 8.28 -12.36 21.37
C GLU A 167 8.69 -13.26 20.20
N LEU A 168 8.57 -12.78 18.94
CA LEU A 168 8.82 -13.58 17.75
C LEU A 168 10.16 -13.23 17.06
N GLY A 169 10.83 -12.15 17.48
CA GLY A 169 11.96 -11.59 16.73
C GLY A 169 11.55 -11.24 15.30
N TRP A 170 10.30 -10.80 15.09
CA TRP A 170 9.82 -10.42 13.77
C TRP A 170 10.05 -8.95 13.51
N GLU A 171 10.64 -8.65 12.37
CA GLU A 171 10.80 -7.26 11.90
C GLU A 171 10.49 -7.17 10.40
N PRO A 172 9.91 -6.03 9.95
CA PRO A 172 9.76 -5.77 8.54
C PRO A 172 11.14 -5.49 7.90
N ASN A 173 11.46 -6.20 6.82
CA ASN A 173 12.74 -6.09 6.12
C ASN A 173 12.68 -5.16 4.90
N TYR A 174 11.47 -4.93 4.37
CA TYR A 174 11.29 -4.11 3.19
C TYR A 174 10.89 -2.68 3.56
N SER A 175 11.56 -1.71 2.96
CA SER A 175 11.15 -0.30 3.01
C SER A 175 10.00 -0.02 2.05
N ILE A 176 9.30 1.10 2.26
CA ILE A 176 8.25 1.53 1.34
C ILE A 176 8.79 1.80 -0.07
N ASP A 177 10.03 2.30 -0.19
CA ASP A 177 10.70 2.53 -1.47
C ASP A 177 10.88 1.21 -2.25
N GLN A 178 11.29 0.14 -1.57
CA GLN A 178 11.44 -1.19 -2.18
C GLN A 178 10.09 -1.77 -2.62
N ILE A 179 9.04 -1.56 -1.82
CA ILE A 179 7.68 -1.98 -2.18
C ILE A 179 7.20 -1.26 -3.44
N VAL A 180 7.37 0.06 -3.49
CA VAL A 180 7.01 0.88 -4.66
C VAL A 180 7.79 0.44 -5.89
N ASP A 181 9.11 0.22 -5.75
CA ASP A 181 9.97 -0.22 -6.85
C ASP A 181 9.51 -1.57 -7.43
N GLU A 182 9.32 -2.59 -6.57
CA GLU A 182 8.93 -3.94 -7.01
C GLU A 182 7.56 -3.92 -7.70
N MET A 183 6.58 -3.21 -7.12
CA MET A 183 5.24 -3.11 -7.70
C MET A 183 5.24 -2.37 -9.03
N LEU A 184 5.95 -1.25 -9.10
CA LEU A 184 6.00 -0.44 -10.30
C LEU A 184 6.77 -1.11 -11.44
N GLU A 185 7.90 -1.77 -11.15
CA GLU A 185 8.66 -2.54 -12.12
C GLU A 185 7.83 -3.67 -12.73
N ASN A 186 7.11 -4.41 -11.87
CA ASN A 186 6.20 -5.45 -12.33
C ASN A 186 5.13 -4.88 -13.29
N ASP A 187 4.52 -3.75 -12.93
CA ASP A 187 3.44 -3.16 -13.73
C ASP A 187 3.95 -2.54 -15.04
N LEU A 188 5.14 -1.96 -15.03
CA LEU A 188 5.82 -1.52 -16.25
C LEU A 188 6.07 -2.70 -17.20
N ASN A 189 6.53 -3.84 -16.66
CA ASN A 189 6.77 -5.03 -17.48
C ASN A 189 5.48 -5.61 -18.06
N LEU A 190 4.41 -5.66 -17.26
CA LEU A 190 3.11 -6.18 -17.69
C LEU A 190 2.42 -5.31 -18.76
N HIS A 191 2.59 -3.99 -18.70
CA HIS A 191 1.92 -3.05 -19.60
C HIS A 191 2.84 -2.50 -20.70
N LYS A 192 4.06 -3.02 -20.81
CA LYS A 192 4.97 -2.62 -21.88
C LYS A 192 4.36 -2.95 -23.26
N PRO A 193 4.18 -1.95 -24.14
CA PRO A 193 3.69 -2.21 -25.49
C PRO A 193 4.58 -3.22 -26.23
N ILE A 194 3.95 -4.18 -26.89
CA ILE A 194 4.65 -5.08 -27.79
C ILE A 194 5.05 -4.24 -29.02
N SER A 195 6.34 -4.11 -29.23
CA SER A 195 6.91 -3.38 -30.37
C SER A 195 6.75 -4.15 -31.69
#